data_c7d307d516d03842b129a94772c6705e
#
_entry.id   c7d307d516d03842b129a94772c6705e
#
_cell.length_a   1.000
_cell.length_b   1.000
_cell.length_c   1.000
_cell.angle_alpha   90.00
_cell.angle_beta   90.00
_cell.angle_gamma   90.00
#
_symmetry.space_group_name_H-M   'P 1'
#
loop_
_entity.id
_entity.type
_entity.pdbx_description
1 polymer ?
#
loop_
_entity_poly.entity_id
_entity_poly.type
_entity_poly.pdbx_seq_one_letter_code
_entity_poly.pdbx_strand_id
1 'polypeptide(L)'
;MNKFLKYLLVFIVLLIIAALIFLFRPIASKKIQNTSNEPVVDAVLVGGGIMSATLGTYLSELEPNWQIRMYERLDKVAQESSNGFNNAGTGHSGFMEMNYTSEKDGKMDITKAVKVAEQFEVAKQFWSYQVKEGV
;
A
#
# COMPACT_ATOMS: atom_id res chain seq x y z
N MET A 1 22.34 -10.75 -49.82
CA MET A 1 21.12 -10.82 -49.02
C MET A 1 19.92 -10.60 -49.93
N ASN A 2 19.00 -11.56 -49.94
CA ASN A 2 17.82 -11.55 -50.82
C ASN A 2 16.95 -10.31 -50.49
N LYS A 3 16.37 -9.66 -51.53
CA LYS A 3 15.50 -8.47 -51.36
C LYS A 3 14.38 -8.72 -50.32
N PHE A 4 13.80 -9.92 -50.33
CA PHE A 4 12.79 -10.35 -49.36
C PHE A 4 13.30 -10.30 -47.91
N LEU A 5 14.51 -10.80 -47.68
CA LEU A 5 15.10 -10.79 -46.32
C LEU A 5 15.38 -9.39 -45.80
N LYS A 6 15.76 -8.45 -46.68
CA LYS A 6 15.91 -7.03 -46.32
C LYS A 6 14.59 -6.39 -45.89
N TYR A 7 13.52 -6.61 -46.63
CA TYR A 7 12.21 -6.05 -46.31
C TYR A 7 11.64 -6.67 -45.01
N LEU A 8 11.85 -7.97 -44.80
CA LEU A 8 11.44 -8.63 -43.58
C LEU A 8 12.18 -8.06 -42.35
N LEU A 9 13.48 -7.82 -42.48
CA LEU A 9 14.29 -7.27 -41.40
C LEU A 9 13.86 -5.84 -41.06
N VAL A 10 13.59 -4.99 -42.06
CA VAL A 10 13.07 -3.63 -41.87
C VAL A 10 11.70 -3.66 -41.18
N PHE A 11 10.82 -4.58 -41.58
CA PHE A 11 9.50 -4.73 -40.96
C PHE A 11 9.60 -5.11 -39.46
N ILE A 12 10.48 -6.06 -39.13
CA ILE A 12 10.72 -6.47 -37.73
C ILE A 12 11.26 -5.28 -36.91
N VAL A 13 12.20 -4.52 -37.43
CA VAL A 13 12.74 -3.34 -36.76
C VAL A 13 11.65 -2.29 -36.49
N LEU A 14 10.77 -2.04 -37.45
CA LEU A 14 9.65 -1.12 -37.29
C LEU A 14 8.65 -1.59 -36.23
N LEU A 15 8.37 -2.90 -36.16
CA LEU A 15 7.54 -3.47 -35.11
C LEU A 15 8.15 -3.31 -33.72
N ILE A 16 9.46 -3.52 -33.60
CA ILE A 16 10.18 -3.33 -32.34
C ILE A 16 10.11 -1.86 -31.92
N ILE A 17 10.35 -0.92 -32.83
CA ILE A 17 10.24 0.52 -32.54
C ILE A 17 8.82 0.90 -32.13
N ALA A 18 7.80 0.40 -32.80
CA ALA A 18 6.41 0.65 -32.45
C ALA A 18 6.07 0.09 -31.04
N ALA A 19 6.55 -1.11 -30.74
CA ALA A 19 6.39 -1.72 -29.42
C ALA A 19 7.09 -0.90 -28.33
N LEU A 20 8.31 -0.43 -28.58
CA LEU A 20 9.04 0.45 -27.65
C LEU A 20 8.32 1.77 -27.42
N ILE A 21 7.83 2.42 -28.48
CA ILE A 21 7.04 3.67 -28.37
C ILE A 21 5.77 3.42 -27.54
N PHE A 22 5.13 2.27 -27.69
CA PHE A 22 3.93 1.93 -26.92
C PHE A 22 4.25 1.66 -25.44
N LEU A 23 5.33 0.92 -25.15
CA LEU A 23 5.78 0.59 -23.79
C LEU A 23 6.29 1.82 -23.04
N PHE A 24 6.96 2.76 -23.72
CA PHE A 24 7.51 3.97 -23.12
C PHE A 24 6.64 5.21 -23.33
N ARG A 25 5.37 5.03 -23.69
CA ARG A 25 4.45 6.17 -23.71
C ARG A 25 4.41 6.81 -22.31
N PRO A 26 4.76 8.10 -22.18
CA PRO A 26 4.57 8.79 -20.91
C PRO A 26 3.08 8.69 -20.56
N ILE A 27 2.80 8.13 -19.40
CA ILE A 27 1.45 8.19 -18.83
C ILE A 27 1.16 9.67 -18.67
N ALA A 28 0.23 10.18 -19.47
CA ALA A 28 -0.18 11.58 -19.38
C ALA A 28 -0.68 11.81 -17.94
N SER A 29 0.14 12.45 -17.12
CA SER A 29 -0.30 12.88 -15.82
C SER A 29 -1.44 13.86 -16.05
N LYS A 30 -2.65 13.48 -15.63
CA LYS A 30 -3.80 14.38 -15.65
C LYS A 30 -3.38 15.61 -14.86
N LYS A 31 -3.29 16.77 -15.53
CA LYS A 31 -2.97 18.03 -14.87
C LYS A 31 -3.97 18.19 -13.72
N ILE A 32 -3.50 18.11 -12.48
CA ILE A 32 -4.31 18.38 -11.31
C ILE A 32 -4.74 19.84 -11.46
N GLN A 33 -6.01 20.06 -11.75
CA GLN A 33 -6.56 21.40 -11.66
C GLN A 33 -6.54 21.77 -10.18
N ASN A 34 -5.74 22.76 -9.84
CA ASN A 34 -5.80 23.39 -8.52
C ASN A 34 -7.19 24.00 -8.38
N THR A 35 -8.10 23.27 -7.77
CA THR A 35 -9.38 23.80 -7.32
C THR A 35 -9.11 24.57 -6.03
N SER A 36 -8.79 25.84 -6.17
CA SER A 36 -8.50 26.78 -5.08
C SER A 36 -9.67 26.97 -4.08
N ASN A 37 -10.73 26.18 -4.20
CA ASN A 37 -11.93 26.25 -3.37
C ASN A 37 -12.14 25.01 -2.48
N GLU A 38 -11.21 24.06 -2.45
CA GLU A 38 -11.32 22.94 -1.52
C GLU A 38 -11.02 23.44 -0.10
N PRO A 39 -11.85 23.07 0.88
CA PRO A 39 -11.61 23.46 2.26
C PRO A 39 -10.27 22.89 2.73
N VAL A 40 -9.53 23.72 3.48
CA VAL A 40 -8.31 23.28 4.16
C VAL A 40 -8.71 22.24 5.20
N VAL A 41 -8.02 21.11 5.20
CA VAL A 41 -8.21 20.04 6.19
C VAL A 41 -6.90 19.81 6.96
N ASP A 42 -7.00 19.32 8.18
CA ASP A 42 -5.84 19.13 9.06
C ASP A 42 -5.02 17.90 8.64
N ALA A 43 -5.68 16.87 8.12
CA ALA A 43 -5.01 15.69 7.62
C ALA A 43 -5.68 15.13 6.35
N VAL A 44 -4.84 14.65 5.43
CA VAL A 44 -5.27 13.94 4.22
C VAL A 44 -4.70 12.54 4.24
N LEU A 45 -5.59 11.53 4.16
CA LEU A 45 -5.23 10.13 4.07
C LEU A 45 -5.42 9.67 2.63
N VAL A 46 -4.40 9.05 2.05
CA VAL A 46 -4.43 8.58 0.66
C VAL A 46 -4.49 7.05 0.64
N GLY A 47 -5.57 6.53 0.05
CA GLY A 47 -5.91 5.12 0.02
C GLY A 47 -6.79 4.71 1.22
N GLY A 48 -7.85 3.96 0.94
CA GLY A 48 -8.83 3.50 1.93
C GLY A 48 -8.53 2.09 2.46
N GLY A 49 -7.25 1.75 2.65
CA GLY A 49 -6.84 0.49 3.25
C GLY A 49 -6.76 0.55 4.77
N ILE A 50 -6.41 -0.60 5.39
CA ILE A 50 -6.32 -0.75 6.84
C ILE A 50 -5.36 0.27 7.50
N MET A 51 -4.27 0.64 6.83
CA MET A 51 -3.30 1.58 7.38
C MET A 51 -3.91 2.99 7.53
N SER A 52 -4.56 3.48 6.49
CA SER A 52 -5.24 4.78 6.54
C SER A 52 -6.44 4.77 7.50
N ALA A 53 -7.20 3.67 7.54
CA ALA A 53 -8.30 3.53 8.48
C ALA A 53 -7.80 3.59 9.93
N THR A 54 -6.77 2.82 10.26
CA THR A 54 -6.15 2.82 11.59
C THR A 54 -5.60 4.20 11.96
N LEU A 55 -4.85 4.83 11.05
CA LEU A 55 -4.29 6.17 11.29
C LEU A 55 -5.39 7.21 11.46
N GLY A 56 -6.43 7.16 10.64
CA GLY A 56 -7.58 8.07 10.75
C GLY A 56 -8.28 7.94 12.08
N THR A 57 -8.50 6.73 12.58
CA THR A 57 -9.08 6.47 13.89
C THR A 57 -8.19 7.01 15.01
N TYR A 58 -6.87 6.78 14.96
CA TYR A 58 -5.94 7.37 15.92
C TYR A 58 -5.98 8.89 15.95
N LEU A 59 -5.96 9.51 14.77
CA LEU A 59 -6.00 10.98 14.69
C LEU A 59 -7.32 11.53 15.21
N SER A 60 -8.44 10.86 14.96
CA SER A 60 -9.74 11.28 15.49
C SER A 60 -9.82 11.20 17.03
N GLU A 61 -9.13 10.23 17.63
CA GLU A 61 -9.04 10.10 19.10
C GLU A 61 -8.11 11.14 19.74
N LEU A 62 -6.96 11.38 19.11
CA LEU A 62 -5.94 12.30 19.63
C LEU A 62 -6.30 13.76 19.41
N GLU A 63 -6.94 14.06 18.29
CA GLU A 63 -7.28 15.42 17.84
C GLU A 63 -8.75 15.47 17.39
N PRO A 64 -9.71 15.44 18.33
CA PRO A 64 -11.15 15.32 18.01
C PRO A 64 -11.71 16.47 17.16
N ASN A 65 -10.99 17.60 17.11
CA ASN A 65 -11.40 18.76 16.33
C ASN A 65 -10.81 18.80 14.91
N TRP A 66 -9.95 17.86 14.56
CA TRP A 66 -9.35 17.84 13.24
C TRP A 66 -10.33 17.42 12.16
N GLN A 67 -10.25 18.11 11.04
CA GLN A 67 -10.94 17.71 9.81
C GLN A 67 -10.04 16.75 9.03
N ILE A 68 -10.38 15.47 9.08
CA ILE A 68 -9.63 14.43 8.41
C ILE A 68 -10.37 14.03 7.13
N ARG A 69 -9.67 13.97 6.00
CA ARG A 69 -10.24 13.56 4.74
C ARG A 69 -9.48 12.38 4.17
N MET A 70 -10.22 11.32 3.81
CA MET A 70 -9.66 10.16 3.13
C MET A 70 -10.05 10.17 1.66
N TYR A 71 -9.08 9.91 0.78
CA TYR A 71 -9.29 9.72 -0.64
C TYR A 71 -8.98 8.30 -1.04
N GLU A 72 -9.93 7.65 -1.69
CA GLU A 72 -9.78 6.32 -2.28
C GLU A 72 -9.95 6.42 -3.79
N ARG A 73 -9.12 5.71 -4.54
CA ARG A 73 -9.16 5.65 -5.99
C ARG A 73 -10.25 4.74 -6.52
N LEU A 74 -10.56 3.69 -5.78
CA LEU A 74 -11.57 2.70 -6.13
C LEU A 74 -12.94 3.12 -5.61
N ASP A 75 -13.98 2.45 -6.07
CA ASP A 75 -15.38 2.76 -5.72
C ASP A 75 -15.71 2.51 -4.24
N LYS A 76 -14.91 1.67 -3.58
CA LYS A 76 -15.06 1.33 -2.16
C LYS A 76 -13.71 1.21 -1.49
N VAL A 77 -13.69 1.41 -0.17
CA VAL A 77 -12.51 1.15 0.66
C VAL A 77 -12.19 -0.35 0.74
N ALA A 78 -10.96 -0.69 1.09
CA ALA A 78 -10.48 -2.05 1.33
C ALA A 78 -10.64 -3.01 0.13
N GLN A 79 -10.57 -2.55 -1.10
CA GLN A 79 -10.71 -3.40 -2.29
C GLN A 79 -9.39 -3.98 -2.81
N GLU A 80 -8.25 -3.49 -2.35
CA GLU A 80 -6.93 -4.00 -2.72
C GLU A 80 -6.37 -4.94 -1.65
N SER A 81 -5.17 -4.67 -1.15
CA SER A 81 -4.49 -5.54 -0.17
C SER A 81 -5.23 -5.72 1.16
N SER A 82 -6.12 -4.81 1.52
CA SER A 82 -6.97 -4.94 2.71
C SER A 82 -8.26 -5.74 2.47
N ASN A 83 -8.50 -6.21 1.25
CA ASN A 83 -9.63 -7.07 0.93
C ASN A 83 -9.41 -8.47 1.50
N GLY A 84 -10.42 -9.06 2.11
CA GLY A 84 -10.34 -10.39 2.72
C GLY A 84 -9.95 -11.53 1.77
N PHE A 85 -10.15 -11.35 0.45
CA PHE A 85 -9.70 -12.30 -0.57
C PHE A 85 -8.28 -12.04 -1.09
N ASN A 86 -7.68 -10.90 -0.76
CA ASN A 86 -6.36 -10.48 -1.25
C ASN A 86 -5.27 -10.55 -0.18
N ASN A 87 -5.61 -10.93 1.04
CA ASN A 87 -4.66 -11.10 2.13
C ASN A 87 -5.01 -12.33 2.96
N ALA A 88 -4.05 -12.81 3.75
CA ALA A 88 -4.25 -13.97 4.62
C ALA A 88 -5.17 -13.69 5.81
N GLY A 89 -5.49 -12.43 6.10
CA GLY A 89 -6.34 -12.02 7.22
C GLY A 89 -5.80 -12.42 8.60
N THR A 90 -4.50 -12.66 8.71
CA THR A 90 -3.88 -13.16 9.93
C THR A 90 -3.41 -12.02 10.82
N GLY A 91 -4.02 -11.90 12.00
CA GLY A 91 -3.44 -11.17 13.11
C GLY A 91 -2.65 -12.14 13.99
N HIS A 92 -1.34 -12.01 14.06
CA HIS A 92 -0.50 -12.89 14.87
C HIS A 92 0.73 -12.18 15.41
N SER A 93 1.25 -12.68 16.53
CA SER A 93 2.44 -12.17 17.19
C SER A 93 3.77 -12.52 16.50
N GLY A 94 3.72 -13.28 15.40
CA GLY A 94 4.90 -13.69 14.66
C GLY A 94 5.72 -14.81 15.29
N PHE A 95 5.23 -15.50 16.31
CA PHE A 95 5.99 -16.55 17.00
C PHE A 95 6.37 -17.74 16.14
N MET A 96 5.60 -18.02 15.09
CA MET A 96 5.87 -19.12 14.15
C MET A 96 6.61 -18.67 12.89
N GLU A 97 6.98 -17.40 12.80
CA GLU A 97 7.66 -16.83 11.64
C GLU A 97 9.17 -16.92 11.75
N MET A 98 9.77 -17.84 11.01
CA MET A 98 11.22 -18.02 11.01
C MET A 98 12.00 -16.79 10.49
N ASN A 99 11.35 -15.94 9.71
CA ASN A 99 11.94 -14.70 9.21
C ASN A 99 12.22 -13.64 10.27
N TYR A 100 11.71 -13.83 11.49
CA TYR A 100 11.94 -12.94 12.62
C TYR A 100 13.04 -13.42 13.56
N THR A 101 13.56 -14.61 13.31
CA THR A 101 14.69 -15.18 14.05
C THR A 101 15.81 -15.46 13.07
N SER A 102 16.96 -14.88 13.27
CA SER A 102 18.14 -15.08 12.43
C SER A 102 19.29 -15.63 13.28
N GLU A 103 20.14 -16.43 12.66
CA GLU A 103 21.38 -16.83 13.31
C GLU A 103 22.43 -15.72 13.15
N LYS A 104 23.06 -15.34 14.25
CA LYS A 104 24.14 -14.38 14.29
C LYS A 104 25.24 -14.91 15.23
N ASP A 105 26.42 -15.11 14.72
CA ASP A 105 27.58 -15.61 15.47
C ASP A 105 27.32 -16.94 16.20
N GLY A 106 26.60 -17.87 15.55
CA GLY A 106 26.24 -19.18 16.10
C GLY A 106 25.14 -19.15 17.18
N LYS A 107 24.44 -17.98 17.32
CA LYS A 107 23.33 -17.81 18.26
C LYS A 107 22.10 -17.31 17.54
N MET A 108 20.92 -17.74 18.01
CA MET A 108 19.65 -17.23 17.49
C MET A 108 19.40 -15.82 18.01
N ASP A 109 19.25 -14.86 17.09
CA ASP A 109 18.84 -13.50 17.40
C ASP A 109 17.30 -13.42 17.36
N ILE A 110 16.69 -13.26 18.51
CA ILE A 110 15.22 -13.16 18.69
C ILE A 110 14.73 -11.70 18.80
N THR A 111 15.61 -10.72 18.68
CA THR A 111 15.29 -9.30 18.91
C THR A 111 14.11 -8.84 18.04
N LYS A 112 14.12 -9.22 16.76
CA LYS A 112 13.02 -8.88 15.84
C LYS A 112 11.72 -9.58 16.21
N ALA A 113 11.77 -10.84 16.62
CA ALA A 113 10.59 -11.59 17.02
C ALA A 113 9.93 -10.98 18.28
N VAL A 114 10.72 -10.61 19.26
CA VAL A 114 10.24 -9.93 20.49
C VAL A 114 9.57 -8.60 20.11
N LYS A 115 10.23 -7.77 19.28
CA LYS A 115 9.68 -6.48 18.85
C LYS A 115 8.35 -6.63 18.10
N VAL A 116 8.22 -7.63 17.23
CA VAL A 116 6.96 -7.89 16.52
C VAL A 116 5.86 -8.35 17.49
N ALA A 117 6.19 -9.19 18.45
CA ALA A 117 5.23 -9.61 19.47
C ALA A 117 4.75 -8.43 20.33
N GLU A 118 5.64 -7.55 20.75
CA GLU A 118 5.29 -6.32 21.50
C GLU A 118 4.36 -5.41 20.67
N GLN A 119 4.68 -5.18 19.41
CA GLN A 119 3.83 -4.38 18.51
C GLN A 119 2.44 -5.00 18.35
N PHE A 120 2.35 -6.32 18.27
CA PHE A 120 1.08 -7.00 18.16
C PHE A 120 0.25 -6.86 19.45
N GLU A 121 0.86 -6.96 20.63
CA GLU A 121 0.17 -6.75 21.90
C GLU A 121 -0.38 -5.30 22.03
N VAL A 122 0.38 -4.31 21.58
CA VAL A 122 -0.08 -2.91 21.52
C VAL A 122 -1.26 -2.77 20.55
N ALA A 123 -1.16 -3.39 19.36
CA ALA A 123 -2.25 -3.36 18.38
C ALA A 123 -3.53 -4.00 18.93
N LYS A 124 -3.42 -5.11 19.69
CA LYS A 124 -4.58 -5.73 20.34
C LYS A 124 -5.25 -4.81 21.36
N GLN A 125 -4.48 -4.06 22.12
CA GLN A 125 -5.03 -3.08 23.09
C GLN A 125 -5.83 -2.01 22.36
N PHE A 126 -5.30 -1.45 21.29
CA PHE A 126 -6.00 -0.48 20.47
C PHE A 126 -7.32 -1.03 19.92
N TRP A 127 -7.30 -2.20 19.27
CA TRP A 127 -8.51 -2.80 18.74
C TRP A 127 -9.53 -3.18 19.81
N SER A 128 -9.06 -3.65 20.96
CA SER A 128 -9.94 -3.95 22.10
C SER A 128 -10.62 -2.69 22.63
N TYR A 129 -9.91 -1.56 22.65
CA TYR A 129 -10.47 -0.26 23.00
C TYR A 129 -11.55 0.16 22.00
N GLN A 130 -11.28 0.11 20.69
CA GLN A 130 -12.24 0.47 19.66
C GLN A 130 -13.53 -0.36 19.74
N VAL A 131 -13.39 -1.68 19.91
CA VAL A 131 -14.56 -2.57 20.10
C VAL A 131 -15.37 -2.20 21.34
N LYS A 132 -14.70 -1.84 22.43
CA LYS A 132 -15.38 -1.39 23.66
C LYS A 132 -16.14 -0.08 23.47
N GLU A 133 -15.61 0.84 22.69
CA GLU A 133 -16.27 2.11 22.36
C GLU A 133 -17.37 1.97 21.29
N GLY A 134 -17.54 0.80 20.69
CA GLY A 134 -18.61 0.50 19.75
C GLY A 134 -18.29 0.86 18.29
N VAL A 135 -17.01 0.93 17.96
CA VAL A 135 -16.51 1.19 16.60
C VAL A 135 -16.29 -0.12 15.83
#